data_51bb64de86702631e8e474937689208b
#
_entry.id   51bb64de86702631e8e474937689208b
#
_cell.length_a   1.000
_cell.length_b   1.000
_cell.length_c   1.000
_cell.angle_alpha   90.00
_cell.angle_beta   90.00
_cell.angle_gamma   90.00
#
_symmetry.space_group_name_H-M   'P 1'
#
loop_
_entity.id
_entity.type
_entity.pdbx_description
1 polymer ?
#
loop_
_entity_poly.entity_id
_entity_poly.type
_entity_poly.pdbx_seq_one_letter_code
_entity_poly.pdbx_strand_id
1 'polypeptide(L)'
;NMASGLQFPEHEHELMFFEQDHLAYAKNIGVEKEPNTLFEYNNVNSMLLGDILLEATGKKADELLNERVLEPIGTDNLTLWRDSADNVLTYCCIDMSARDYSRFGLLFSRNGQWNQQQIIASDYVDETFTPYWKFTPKRFTDLDRGYSLHWWFSKNDEEGQIFNASGKFGQYIFVDRENDVIFTRITKYYPMPGSQQDWGILGRFDGNDVESFLIISRFLEKIGLLDDVKTPNTTADGESKEFYESYNKIIDAMADLSRD
;
A
#
# COMPACT_ATOMS: atom_id res chain seq x y z
N ASN A 1 -11.75 -5.67 0.90
CA ASN A 1 -11.22 -7.04 0.99
C ASN A 1 -10.70 -7.57 -0.37
N MET A 2 -10.54 -6.70 -1.39
CA MET A 2 -9.99 -7.06 -2.70
C MET A 2 -10.74 -8.21 -3.41
N ALA A 3 -12.08 -8.14 -3.42
CA ALA A 3 -12.94 -9.15 -4.03
C ALA A 3 -14.15 -8.53 -4.72
N SER A 4 -13.94 -7.47 -5.49
CA SER A 4 -15.01 -6.75 -6.18
C SER A 4 -15.60 -7.51 -7.37
N GLY A 5 -14.85 -8.46 -7.94
CA GLY A 5 -15.21 -9.12 -9.19
C GLY A 5 -14.95 -8.28 -10.44
N LEU A 6 -14.25 -7.15 -10.31
CA LEU A 6 -13.80 -6.38 -11.47
C LEU A 6 -12.86 -7.20 -12.34
N GLN A 7 -12.83 -6.87 -13.63
CA GLN A 7 -11.84 -7.43 -14.53
C GLN A 7 -10.45 -7.19 -13.98
N PHE A 8 -9.63 -8.23 -14.00
CA PHE A 8 -8.25 -8.20 -13.55
C PHE A 8 -7.35 -8.88 -14.58
N PRO A 9 -7.15 -8.29 -15.76
CA PRO A 9 -6.11 -8.74 -16.64
C PRO A 9 -4.76 -8.60 -15.95
N GLU A 10 -3.94 -9.60 -16.12
CA GLU A 10 -2.58 -9.64 -15.59
C GLU A 10 -1.85 -8.34 -15.99
N HIS A 11 -1.42 -7.54 -15.01
CA HIS A 11 -0.77 -6.23 -15.13
C HIS A 11 -1.66 -4.98 -15.26
N GLU A 12 -2.98 -5.05 -15.29
CA GLU A 12 -3.80 -3.84 -15.42
C GLU A 12 -3.67 -2.84 -14.26
N HIS A 13 -3.44 -3.31 -13.04
CA HIS A 13 -3.20 -2.40 -11.92
C HIS A 13 -1.93 -1.57 -12.10
N GLU A 14 -0.96 -2.06 -12.87
CA GLU A 14 0.25 -1.32 -13.23
C GLU A 14 -0.04 -0.33 -14.37
N LEU A 15 -0.93 -0.65 -15.29
CA LEU A 15 -1.31 0.24 -16.39
C LEU A 15 -2.02 1.49 -15.87
N MET A 16 -2.90 1.38 -14.87
CA MET A 16 -3.55 2.54 -14.26
C MET A 16 -2.53 3.57 -13.76
N PHE A 17 -1.36 3.14 -13.32
CA PHE A 17 -0.33 4.02 -12.81
C PHE A 17 0.26 4.94 -13.89
N PHE A 18 0.14 4.56 -15.14
CA PHE A 18 0.62 5.33 -16.29
C PHE A 18 -0.43 6.23 -16.93
N GLU A 19 -1.67 6.16 -16.46
CA GLU A 19 -2.75 7.00 -16.97
C GLU A 19 -2.68 8.42 -16.40
N GLN A 20 -3.22 9.37 -17.13
CA GLN A 20 -3.34 10.76 -16.64
C GLN A 20 -4.48 10.93 -15.65
N ASP A 21 -5.56 10.16 -15.83
CA ASP A 21 -6.77 10.15 -14.99
C ASP A 21 -7.03 8.72 -14.52
N HIS A 22 -6.47 8.39 -13.36
CA HIS A 22 -6.57 7.06 -12.76
C HIS A 22 -8.02 6.73 -12.37
N LEU A 23 -8.81 7.74 -11.99
CA LEU A 23 -10.21 7.51 -11.64
C LEU A 23 -11.06 7.20 -12.88
N ALA A 24 -10.86 7.92 -13.97
CA ALA A 24 -11.54 7.61 -15.23
C ALA A 24 -11.17 6.21 -15.73
N TYR A 25 -9.90 5.82 -15.62
CA TYR A 25 -9.47 4.46 -15.93
C TYR A 25 -10.20 3.44 -15.05
N ALA A 26 -10.18 3.63 -13.74
CA ALA A 26 -10.83 2.74 -12.78
C ALA A 26 -12.34 2.57 -13.03
N LYS A 27 -13.04 3.66 -13.38
CA LYS A 27 -14.47 3.65 -13.71
C LYS A 27 -14.79 2.90 -15.02
N ASN A 28 -13.83 2.75 -15.91
CA ASN A 28 -14.00 2.04 -17.19
C ASN A 28 -13.71 0.54 -17.10
N ILE A 29 -13.18 0.05 -15.98
CA ILE A 29 -12.97 -1.38 -15.77
C ILE A 29 -14.33 -2.08 -15.60
N GLY A 30 -14.55 -3.13 -16.38
CA GLY A 30 -15.78 -3.92 -16.33
C GLY A 30 -15.83 -4.87 -15.13
N VAL A 31 -17.01 -5.43 -14.89
CA VAL A 31 -17.20 -6.53 -13.93
C VAL A 31 -17.14 -7.85 -14.69
N GLU A 32 -16.41 -8.81 -14.19
CA GLU A 32 -16.20 -10.13 -14.81
C GLU A 32 -16.74 -11.27 -13.94
N LYS A 33 -16.65 -11.12 -12.63
CA LYS A 33 -16.97 -12.16 -11.65
C LYS A 33 -17.98 -11.65 -10.64
N GLU A 34 -18.67 -12.58 -10.00
CA GLU A 34 -19.52 -12.22 -8.86
C GLU A 34 -18.64 -11.66 -7.71
N PRO A 35 -19.04 -10.53 -7.11
CA PRO A 35 -18.31 -9.99 -5.97
C PRO A 35 -18.19 -11.02 -4.84
N ASN A 36 -17.10 -10.96 -4.13
CA ASN A 36 -16.84 -11.79 -2.95
C ASN A 36 -16.61 -13.28 -3.25
N THR A 37 -16.27 -13.62 -4.48
CA THR A 37 -16.01 -15.03 -4.88
C THR A 37 -14.52 -15.34 -5.01
N LEU A 38 -13.70 -14.33 -5.32
CA LEU A 38 -12.27 -14.51 -5.56
C LEU A 38 -11.49 -13.32 -5.02
N PHE A 39 -10.38 -13.58 -4.35
CA PHE A 39 -9.41 -12.55 -3.99
C PHE A 39 -8.51 -12.21 -5.18
N GLU A 40 -8.50 -10.94 -5.55
CA GLU A 40 -7.61 -10.38 -6.56
C GLU A 40 -7.11 -9.02 -6.08
N TYR A 41 -5.83 -8.95 -5.67
CA TYR A 41 -5.25 -7.70 -5.19
C TYR A 41 -5.18 -6.70 -6.34
N ASN A 42 -6.04 -5.69 -6.32
CA ASN A 42 -6.26 -4.77 -7.42
C ASN A 42 -6.37 -3.33 -6.92
N ASN A 43 -5.47 -2.48 -7.35
CA ASN A 43 -5.43 -1.06 -6.99
C ASN A 43 -6.67 -0.29 -7.45
N VAL A 44 -7.32 -0.72 -8.52
CA VAL A 44 -8.57 -0.15 -9.02
C VAL A 44 -9.66 -0.16 -7.93
N ASN A 45 -9.73 -1.22 -7.12
CA ASN A 45 -10.66 -1.29 -6.00
C ASN A 45 -10.48 -0.11 -5.03
N SER A 46 -9.24 0.16 -4.68
CA SER A 46 -8.92 1.25 -3.74
C SER A 46 -9.12 2.63 -4.38
N MET A 47 -8.84 2.78 -5.68
CA MET A 47 -9.09 4.03 -6.39
C MET A 47 -10.58 4.37 -6.42
N LEU A 48 -11.45 3.40 -6.66
CA LEU A 48 -12.90 3.58 -6.65
C LEU A 48 -13.46 3.94 -5.26
N LEU A 49 -12.82 3.50 -4.17
CA LEU A 49 -13.23 3.90 -2.82
C LEU A 49 -13.11 5.41 -2.59
N GLY A 50 -12.14 6.06 -3.22
CA GLY A 50 -12.01 7.53 -3.16
C GLY A 50 -13.21 8.25 -3.77
N ASP A 51 -13.70 7.78 -4.89
CA ASP A 51 -14.90 8.30 -5.55
C ASP A 51 -16.17 8.04 -4.71
N ILE A 52 -16.31 6.84 -4.18
CA ILE A 52 -17.42 6.48 -3.28
C ILE A 52 -17.45 7.40 -2.06
N LEU A 53 -16.29 7.70 -1.47
CA LEU A 53 -16.21 8.63 -0.34
C LEU A 53 -16.63 10.04 -0.74
N LEU A 54 -16.19 10.53 -1.88
CA LEU A 54 -16.57 11.84 -2.40
C LEU A 54 -18.09 11.93 -2.63
N GLU A 55 -18.68 10.95 -3.30
CA GLU A 55 -20.12 10.92 -3.56
C GLU A 55 -20.94 10.81 -2.26
N ALA A 56 -20.49 10.02 -1.30
CA ALA A 56 -21.21 9.81 -0.04
C ALA A 56 -21.10 11.00 0.94
N THR A 57 -20.01 11.76 0.90
CA THR A 57 -19.71 12.77 1.92
C THR A 57 -19.57 14.20 1.40
N GLY A 58 -19.39 14.36 0.10
CA GLY A 58 -19.06 15.63 -0.53
C GLY A 58 -17.63 16.11 -0.27
N LYS A 59 -16.78 15.28 0.34
CA LYS A 59 -15.37 15.59 0.64
C LYS A 59 -14.43 14.62 -0.05
N LYS A 60 -13.29 15.11 -0.50
CA LYS A 60 -12.22 14.26 -1.05
C LYS A 60 -11.62 13.36 0.04
N ALA A 61 -11.06 12.24 -0.37
CA ALA A 61 -10.52 11.23 0.56
C ALA A 61 -9.37 11.76 1.43
N ASP A 62 -8.52 12.64 0.90
CA ASP A 62 -7.43 13.29 1.64
C ASP A 62 -7.97 14.24 2.72
N GLU A 63 -9.01 15.02 2.42
CA GLU A 63 -9.67 15.89 3.41
C GLU A 63 -10.24 15.07 4.56
N LEU A 64 -10.94 13.96 4.24
CA LEU A 64 -11.50 13.07 5.24
C LEU A 64 -10.43 12.36 6.07
N LEU A 65 -9.40 11.87 5.43
CA LEU A 65 -8.28 11.21 6.12
C LEU A 65 -7.59 12.18 7.07
N ASN A 66 -7.29 13.39 6.60
CA ASN A 66 -6.64 14.40 7.43
C ASN A 66 -7.50 14.77 8.64
N GLU A 67 -8.74 15.20 8.39
CA GLU A 67 -9.65 15.70 9.43
C GLU A 67 -10.01 14.62 10.46
N ARG A 68 -10.27 13.39 10.01
CA ARG A 68 -10.84 12.35 10.86
C ARG A 68 -9.80 11.44 11.51
N VAL A 69 -8.61 11.34 10.92
CA VAL A 69 -7.60 10.39 11.38
C VAL A 69 -6.28 11.07 11.70
N LEU A 70 -5.69 11.75 10.73
CA LEU A 70 -4.29 12.19 10.84
C LEU A 70 -4.11 13.35 11.83
N GLU A 71 -4.93 14.40 11.73
CA GLU A 71 -4.90 15.49 12.71
C GLU A 71 -5.17 15.00 14.15
N PRO A 72 -6.22 14.18 14.41
CA PRO A 72 -6.47 13.66 15.74
C PRO A 72 -5.32 12.87 16.36
N ILE A 73 -4.52 12.15 15.55
CA ILE A 73 -3.35 11.41 16.04
C ILE A 73 -2.07 12.25 16.04
N GLY A 74 -2.17 13.52 15.69
CA GLY A 74 -1.06 14.47 15.74
C GLY A 74 -0.01 14.24 14.65
N THR A 75 -0.45 13.82 13.46
CA THR A 75 0.41 13.79 12.28
C THR A 75 0.31 15.11 11.54
N ASP A 76 1.45 15.61 11.11
CA ASP A 76 1.59 16.81 10.32
C ASP A 76 2.65 16.57 9.21
N ASN A 77 2.71 17.47 8.24
CA ASN A 77 3.67 17.39 7.13
C ASN A 77 3.56 16.10 6.29
N LEU A 78 2.35 15.77 5.90
CA LEU A 78 2.09 14.67 4.97
C LEU A 78 1.78 15.21 3.57
N THR A 79 2.06 14.40 2.58
CA THR A 79 1.65 14.63 1.19
C THR A 79 0.96 13.39 0.64
N LEU A 80 -0.26 13.56 0.16
CA LEU A 80 -0.93 12.55 -0.65
C LEU A 80 -0.70 12.84 -2.12
N TRP A 81 -0.29 11.82 -2.85
CA TRP A 81 -0.05 11.97 -4.27
C TRP A 81 -1.37 12.06 -5.04
N ARG A 82 -1.28 12.75 -6.17
CA ARG A 82 -2.40 12.93 -7.08
C ARG A 82 -1.97 12.58 -8.50
N ASP A 83 -2.93 12.15 -9.31
CA ASP A 83 -2.72 12.02 -10.74
C ASP A 83 -2.76 13.37 -11.47
N SER A 84 -2.61 13.35 -12.79
CA SER A 84 -2.61 14.58 -13.60
C SER A 84 -3.98 15.25 -13.69
N ALA A 85 -5.06 14.53 -13.37
CA ALA A 85 -6.42 15.02 -13.28
C ALA A 85 -6.82 15.54 -11.88
N ASP A 86 -5.85 15.63 -10.94
CA ASP A 86 -6.04 16.04 -9.54
C ASP A 86 -6.87 15.08 -8.68
N ASN A 87 -6.95 13.80 -9.08
CA ASN A 87 -7.52 12.79 -8.21
C ASN A 87 -6.49 12.35 -7.16
N VAL A 88 -6.93 12.19 -5.91
CA VAL A 88 -6.11 11.59 -4.85
C VAL A 88 -5.89 10.12 -5.14
N LEU A 89 -4.66 9.65 -5.05
CA LEU A 89 -4.32 8.24 -5.25
C LEU A 89 -4.68 7.43 -4.00
N THR A 90 -5.94 7.03 -3.88
CA THR A 90 -6.45 6.30 -2.70
C THR A 90 -5.94 4.86 -2.60
N TYR A 91 -5.23 4.39 -3.61
CA TYR A 91 -4.61 3.06 -3.62
C TYR A 91 -3.15 3.06 -3.19
N CYS A 92 -2.51 4.24 -3.08
CA CYS A 92 -1.12 4.35 -2.66
C CYS A 92 -0.76 5.76 -2.15
N CYS A 93 0.44 5.91 -1.79
CA CYS A 93 1.32 7.05 -2.03
C CYS A 93 1.05 8.21 -1.09
N ILE A 94 1.29 7.94 0.19
CA ILE A 94 1.32 8.96 1.24
C ILE A 94 2.78 9.13 1.69
N ASP A 95 3.31 10.33 1.58
CA ASP A 95 4.61 10.68 2.14
C ASP A 95 4.43 11.16 3.58
N MET A 96 4.88 10.35 4.52
CA MET A 96 4.89 10.66 5.95
C MET A 96 6.21 10.20 6.58
N SER A 97 6.51 10.71 7.77
CA SER A 97 7.64 10.18 8.55
C SER A 97 7.35 8.75 9.05
N ALA A 98 8.41 7.97 9.30
CA ALA A 98 8.25 6.64 9.90
C ALA A 98 7.52 6.72 11.26
N ARG A 99 7.70 7.80 12.00
CA ARG A 99 7.02 8.04 13.27
C ARG A 99 5.50 8.22 13.08
N ASP A 100 5.10 8.91 12.04
CA ASP A 100 3.67 9.13 11.77
C ASP A 100 3.00 7.85 11.27
N TYR A 101 3.69 7.06 10.45
CA TYR A 101 3.24 5.70 10.14
C TYR A 101 3.12 4.81 11.38
N SER A 102 4.04 4.94 12.34
CA SER A 102 3.95 4.19 13.61
C SER A 102 2.75 4.64 14.45
N ARG A 103 2.39 5.94 14.44
CA ARG A 103 1.18 6.42 15.10
C ARG A 103 -0.08 5.81 14.49
N PHE A 104 -0.12 5.69 13.17
CA PHE A 104 -1.22 5.02 12.48
C PHE A 104 -1.30 3.53 12.85
N GLY A 105 -0.18 2.82 12.86
CA GLY A 105 -0.14 1.43 13.34
C GLY A 105 -0.60 1.29 14.79
N LEU A 106 -0.15 2.21 15.66
CA LEU A 106 -0.53 2.23 17.07
C LEU A 106 -2.02 2.49 17.29
N LEU A 107 -2.64 3.32 16.45
CA LEU A 107 -4.07 3.55 16.46
C LEU A 107 -4.84 2.23 16.26
N PHE A 108 -4.42 1.41 15.30
CA PHE A 108 -5.00 0.09 15.06
C PHE A 108 -4.70 -0.90 16.19
N SER A 109 -3.48 -0.92 16.72
CA SER A 109 -3.11 -1.76 17.88
C SER A 109 -4.04 -1.49 19.07
N ARG A 110 -4.45 -0.25 19.27
CA ARG A 110 -5.25 0.22 20.40
C ARG A 110 -6.75 0.33 20.07
N ASN A 111 -7.28 -0.55 19.29
CA ASN A 111 -8.70 -0.59 18.94
C ASN A 111 -9.26 0.73 18.40
N GLY A 112 -8.48 1.47 17.64
CA GLY A 112 -8.89 2.75 17.07
C GLY A 112 -8.93 3.90 18.06
N GLN A 113 -8.36 3.75 19.27
CA GLN A 113 -8.32 4.78 20.29
C GLN A 113 -7.02 5.59 20.26
N TRP A 114 -7.14 6.89 20.45
CA TRP A 114 -6.03 7.83 20.62
C TRP A 114 -6.34 8.86 21.70
N ASN A 115 -5.50 8.97 22.70
CA ASN A 115 -5.70 9.89 23.84
C ASN A 115 -7.13 9.82 24.44
N GLN A 116 -7.66 8.63 24.66
CA GLN A 116 -9.01 8.37 25.19
C GLN A 116 -10.16 8.74 24.22
N GLN A 117 -9.85 9.13 23.00
CA GLN A 117 -10.84 9.39 21.97
C GLN A 117 -10.92 8.21 21.00
N GLN A 118 -12.12 7.79 20.65
CA GLN A 118 -12.34 6.80 19.58
C GLN A 118 -12.25 7.49 18.25
N ILE A 119 -11.18 7.20 17.48
CA ILE A 119 -10.92 7.75 16.14
C ILE A 119 -11.46 6.81 15.06
N ILE A 120 -11.21 5.52 15.18
CA ILE A 120 -11.74 4.47 14.31
C ILE A 120 -12.63 3.57 15.16
N ALA A 121 -13.80 3.21 14.65
CA ALA A 121 -14.72 2.34 15.38
C ALA A 121 -14.05 1.01 15.76
N SER A 122 -14.22 0.56 16.99
CA SER A 122 -13.55 -0.66 17.50
C SER A 122 -13.97 -1.92 16.78
N ASP A 123 -15.25 -2.03 16.42
CA ASP A 123 -15.78 -3.15 15.64
C ASP A 123 -15.17 -3.22 14.23
N TYR A 124 -14.91 -2.07 13.59
CA TYR A 124 -14.19 -2.02 12.32
C TYR A 124 -12.73 -2.51 12.48
N VAL A 125 -12.06 -2.11 13.56
CA VAL A 125 -10.70 -2.58 13.85
C VAL A 125 -10.68 -4.09 14.08
N ASP A 126 -11.64 -4.62 14.82
CA ASP A 126 -11.75 -6.07 15.07
C ASP A 126 -12.05 -6.85 13.78
N GLU A 127 -12.94 -6.31 12.93
CA GLU A 127 -13.18 -6.87 11.60
C GLU A 127 -11.91 -6.84 10.73
N THR A 128 -11.17 -5.72 10.75
CA THR A 128 -9.89 -5.58 10.01
C THR A 128 -8.90 -6.67 10.39
N PHE A 129 -8.80 -7.01 11.67
CA PHE A 129 -7.88 -8.02 12.17
C PHE A 129 -8.46 -9.44 12.20
N THR A 130 -9.58 -9.65 11.57
CA THR A 130 -10.15 -10.98 11.32
C THR A 130 -9.87 -11.38 9.87
N PRO A 131 -9.07 -12.44 9.60
CA PRO A 131 -8.74 -12.82 8.22
C PRO A 131 -9.99 -13.14 7.42
N TYR A 132 -10.28 -12.31 6.43
CA TYR A 132 -11.35 -12.59 5.47
C TYR A 132 -10.91 -13.63 4.45
N TRP A 133 -9.70 -13.46 3.94
CA TRP A 133 -9.05 -14.40 3.06
C TRP A 133 -7.89 -15.09 3.78
N LYS A 134 -7.81 -16.41 3.66
CA LYS A 134 -6.69 -17.23 4.16
C LYS A 134 -6.00 -17.88 2.98
N PHE A 135 -4.69 -17.76 2.93
CA PHE A 135 -3.89 -18.30 1.84
C PHE A 135 -3.11 -19.53 2.32
N THR A 136 -3.07 -20.54 1.45
CA THR A 136 -2.11 -21.63 1.63
C THR A 136 -0.78 -21.22 1.00
N PRO A 137 0.35 -21.43 1.69
CA PRO A 137 1.63 -20.99 1.17
C PRO A 137 1.95 -21.76 -0.10
N LYS A 138 1.83 -21.11 -1.23
CA LYS A 138 2.20 -21.72 -2.52
C LYS A 138 2.85 -20.78 -3.53
N ARG A 139 2.88 -19.46 -3.34
CA ARG A 139 3.31 -18.63 -4.47
C ARG A 139 4.25 -17.49 -4.16
N PHE A 140 4.16 -16.80 -3.07
CA PHE A 140 4.95 -15.57 -2.95
C PHE A 140 5.90 -15.54 -1.77
N THR A 141 5.51 -16.04 -0.67
CA THR A 141 6.36 -16.22 0.49
C THR A 141 5.57 -17.05 1.50
N ASP A 142 6.25 -17.74 2.36
CA ASP A 142 5.63 -18.28 3.56
C ASP A 142 5.13 -17.20 4.54
N LEU A 143 5.03 -15.95 4.12
CA LEU A 143 4.85 -14.79 4.96
C LEU A 143 3.42 -14.27 4.97
N ASP A 144 2.79 -14.17 3.79
CA ASP A 144 1.43 -13.66 3.71
C ASP A 144 0.44 -14.81 3.85
N ARG A 145 -0.23 -14.85 4.98
CA ARG A 145 -1.17 -15.92 5.36
C ARG A 145 -2.62 -15.56 5.13
N GLY A 146 -2.91 -14.32 4.81
CA GLY A 146 -4.26 -13.87 4.56
C GLY A 146 -4.38 -12.37 4.31
N TYR A 147 -5.60 -11.94 4.10
CA TYR A 147 -5.96 -10.56 3.84
C TYR A 147 -7.33 -10.22 4.42
N SER A 148 -7.49 -9.02 4.90
CA SER A 148 -8.76 -8.44 5.29
C SER A 148 -8.88 -7.01 4.77
N LEU A 149 -9.51 -6.12 5.46
CA LEU A 149 -9.78 -4.73 5.08
C LEU A 149 -8.48 -3.91 4.92
N HIS A 150 -7.80 -4.09 3.78
CA HIS A 150 -6.51 -3.47 3.42
C HIS A 150 -5.30 -3.84 4.30
N TRP A 151 -5.42 -4.90 5.13
CA TRP A 151 -4.32 -5.42 5.92
C TRP A 151 -3.96 -6.84 5.52
N TRP A 152 -2.66 -7.10 5.45
CA TRP A 152 -2.11 -8.44 5.27
C TRP A 152 -1.91 -9.12 6.62
N PHE A 153 -2.01 -10.41 6.62
CA PHE A 153 -1.65 -11.25 7.76
C PHE A 153 -0.30 -11.86 7.48
N SER A 154 0.65 -11.59 8.36
CA SER A 154 1.98 -12.17 8.31
C SER A 154 1.95 -13.61 8.83
N LYS A 155 3.06 -14.30 8.66
CA LYS A 155 3.25 -15.64 9.20
C LYS A 155 2.78 -15.66 10.65
N ASN A 156 1.81 -16.51 10.86
CA ASN A 156 1.24 -16.74 12.13
C ASN A 156 2.03 -17.85 12.81
N ASP A 157 2.64 -17.59 13.93
CA ASP A 157 2.80 -18.62 14.91
C ASP A 157 1.43 -18.88 15.55
N GLU A 158 1.22 -20.04 16.09
CA GLU A 158 -0.08 -20.43 16.66
C GLU A 158 -0.52 -19.53 17.85
N GLU A 159 0.34 -18.62 18.29
CA GLU A 159 0.23 -17.84 19.53
C GLU A 159 -0.06 -16.34 19.30
N GLY A 160 0.24 -15.80 18.14
CA GLY A 160 0.03 -14.37 17.88
C GLY A 160 -0.20 -14.05 16.40
N GLN A 161 -0.91 -12.98 16.14
CA GLN A 161 -1.17 -12.50 14.79
C GLN A 161 -0.46 -11.17 14.57
N ILE A 162 0.54 -11.19 13.71
CA ILE A 162 1.18 -9.97 13.24
C ILE A 162 0.54 -9.57 11.92
N PHE A 163 0.01 -8.37 11.91
CA PHE A 163 -0.62 -7.75 10.76
C PHE A 163 0.32 -6.76 10.13
N ASN A 164 0.18 -6.52 8.84
CA ASN A 164 0.98 -5.50 8.21
C ASN A 164 0.24 -4.75 7.10
N ALA A 165 0.58 -3.47 6.96
CA ALA A 165 0.39 -2.72 5.75
C ALA A 165 1.70 -2.82 4.98
N SER A 166 1.67 -3.49 3.83
CA SER A 166 2.83 -3.78 3.01
C SER A 166 2.82 -2.93 1.76
N GLY A 167 3.83 -2.11 1.60
CA GLY A 167 4.03 -1.29 0.42
C GLY A 167 5.15 -1.81 -0.46
N LYS A 168 5.03 -1.56 -1.76
CA LYS A 168 6.07 -1.87 -2.75
C LYS A 168 7.43 -1.31 -2.29
N PHE A 169 8.50 -2.02 -2.55
CA PHE A 169 9.88 -1.67 -2.17
C PHE A 169 10.19 -1.72 -0.68
N GLY A 170 9.37 -2.37 0.14
CA GLY A 170 9.67 -2.63 1.52
C GLY A 170 9.27 -1.54 2.49
N GLN A 171 8.24 -0.80 2.18
CA GLN A 171 7.55 0.07 3.13
C GLN A 171 6.63 -0.79 3.98
N TYR A 172 6.76 -0.76 5.30
CA TYR A 172 5.94 -1.59 6.17
C TYR A 172 5.47 -0.86 7.41
N ILE A 173 4.26 -1.23 7.83
CA ILE A 173 3.78 -1.05 9.19
C ILE A 173 3.41 -2.46 9.68
N PHE A 174 4.14 -3.01 10.63
CA PHE A 174 3.77 -4.23 11.33
C PHE A 174 3.11 -3.89 12.65
N VAL A 175 2.05 -4.60 12.97
CA VAL A 175 1.25 -4.41 14.18
C VAL A 175 1.09 -5.75 14.89
N ASP A 176 1.61 -5.83 16.10
CA ASP A 176 1.32 -6.90 17.06
C ASP A 176 0.38 -6.32 18.12
N ARG A 177 -0.90 -6.63 18.01
CA ARG A 177 -1.93 -6.10 18.93
C ARG A 177 -1.84 -6.68 20.33
N GLU A 178 -1.43 -7.92 20.43
CA GLU A 178 -1.37 -8.62 21.71
C GLU A 178 -0.32 -7.99 22.62
N ASN A 179 0.80 -7.60 22.03
CA ASN A 179 1.94 -7.07 22.77
C ASN A 179 2.12 -5.55 22.65
N ASP A 180 1.22 -4.86 21.95
CA ASP A 180 1.28 -3.40 21.65
C ASP A 180 2.63 -3.00 21.00
N VAL A 181 3.16 -3.87 20.14
CA VAL A 181 4.41 -3.64 19.40
C VAL A 181 4.12 -3.18 17.98
N ILE A 182 4.69 -2.05 17.60
CA ILE A 182 4.62 -1.53 16.24
C ILE A 182 6.03 -1.44 15.68
N PHE A 183 6.20 -1.99 14.49
CA PHE A 183 7.43 -1.79 13.72
C PHE A 183 7.11 -1.10 12.40
N THR A 184 7.80 -0.03 12.11
CA THR A 184 7.66 0.70 10.85
C THR A 184 8.99 0.77 10.12
N ARG A 185 8.95 0.46 8.84
CA ARG A 185 10.08 0.58 7.94
C ARG A 185 9.71 1.47 6.76
N ILE A 186 10.53 2.47 6.52
CA ILE A 186 10.49 3.30 5.31
C ILE A 186 11.77 3.05 4.53
N THR A 187 11.61 2.71 3.27
CA THR A 187 12.73 2.43 2.38
C THR A 187 12.92 3.58 1.40
N LYS A 188 14.16 4.01 1.23
CA LYS A 188 14.50 4.95 0.18
C LYS A 188 14.55 4.19 -1.14
N TYR A 189 13.77 4.64 -2.11
CA TYR A 189 13.75 4.10 -3.46
C TYR A 189 13.82 5.24 -4.47
N TYR A 190 14.17 4.91 -5.69
CA TYR A 190 14.12 5.91 -6.77
C TYR A 190 12.65 6.22 -7.07
N PRO A 191 12.32 7.52 -7.28
CA PRO A 191 10.96 7.90 -7.65
C PRO A 191 10.50 7.14 -8.88
N MET A 192 9.28 6.64 -8.85
CA MET A 192 8.65 6.04 -10.03
C MET A 192 8.34 7.15 -11.02
N PRO A 193 8.59 6.94 -12.30
CA PRO A 193 8.04 7.81 -13.32
C PRO A 193 6.51 7.89 -13.20
N GLY A 194 5.91 9.05 -13.48
CA GLY A 194 4.46 9.28 -13.31
C GLY A 194 4.04 9.72 -11.91
N SER A 195 4.93 9.67 -10.91
CA SER A 195 4.66 10.32 -9.64
C SER A 195 4.62 11.84 -9.82
N GLN A 196 3.84 12.53 -8.98
CA GLN A 196 3.81 14.00 -8.98
C GLN A 196 5.10 14.65 -8.47
N GLN A 197 6.11 13.86 -8.17
CA GLN A 197 7.39 14.44 -7.78
C GLN A 197 7.93 15.30 -8.89
N ASP A 198 8.36 16.49 -8.52
CA ASP A 198 9.10 17.38 -9.40
C ASP A 198 10.46 16.75 -9.72
N TRP A 199 10.61 16.29 -10.95
CA TRP A 199 11.85 15.73 -11.48
C TRP A 199 12.86 16.83 -11.87
N GLY A 200 12.65 18.04 -11.40
CA GLY A 200 13.49 19.17 -11.71
C GLY A 200 13.41 19.55 -13.19
N ILE A 201 14.56 19.53 -13.87
CA ILE A 201 14.64 19.93 -15.30
C ILE A 201 13.88 19.01 -16.25
N LEU A 202 13.50 17.81 -15.81
CA LEU A 202 12.77 16.85 -16.64
C LEU A 202 11.25 17.03 -16.59
N GLY A 203 10.74 17.83 -15.64
CA GLY A 203 9.31 18.13 -15.50
C GLY A 203 8.44 16.95 -15.06
N ARG A 204 7.15 17.04 -15.31
CA ARG A 204 6.19 15.95 -15.11
C ARG A 204 6.18 15.05 -16.34
N PHE A 205 6.26 13.74 -16.12
CA PHE A 205 6.07 12.76 -17.17
C PHE A 205 4.63 12.28 -17.17
N ASP A 206 4.04 12.14 -18.34
CA ASP A 206 2.82 11.36 -18.50
C ASP A 206 3.13 9.86 -18.70
N GLY A 207 2.09 9.01 -18.75
CA GLY A 207 2.28 7.57 -18.88
C GLY A 207 3.05 7.14 -20.12
N ASN A 208 2.89 7.85 -21.23
CA ASN A 208 3.59 7.56 -22.50
C ASN A 208 5.08 7.90 -22.41
N ASP A 209 5.41 8.97 -21.68
CA ASP A 209 6.79 9.38 -21.47
C ASP A 209 7.57 8.36 -20.62
N VAL A 210 6.87 7.70 -19.69
CA VAL A 210 7.45 6.69 -18.80
C VAL A 210 7.92 5.46 -19.56
N GLU A 211 7.10 4.92 -20.43
CA GLU A 211 7.49 3.75 -21.23
C GLU A 211 8.70 4.08 -22.10
N SER A 212 8.69 5.24 -22.73
CA SER A 212 9.81 5.73 -23.52
C SER A 212 11.06 5.91 -22.67
N PHE A 213 10.94 6.47 -21.47
CA PHE A 213 12.06 6.64 -20.54
C PHE A 213 12.65 5.29 -20.09
N LEU A 214 11.81 4.31 -19.75
CA LEU A 214 12.26 2.98 -19.36
C LEU A 214 12.96 2.25 -20.50
N ILE A 215 12.46 2.36 -21.73
CA ILE A 215 13.10 1.78 -22.92
C ILE A 215 14.47 2.42 -23.16
N ILE A 216 14.55 3.74 -23.10
CA ILE A 216 15.80 4.48 -23.28
C ILE A 216 16.78 4.15 -22.16
N SER A 217 16.35 4.13 -20.91
CA SER A 217 17.20 3.83 -19.76
C SER A 217 17.79 2.43 -19.85
N ARG A 218 16.98 1.42 -20.18
CA ARG A 218 17.45 0.03 -20.41
C ARG A 218 18.41 -0.08 -21.61
N PHE A 219 18.18 0.70 -22.66
CA PHE A 219 19.10 0.73 -23.80
C PHE A 219 20.45 1.35 -23.41
N LEU A 220 20.46 2.47 -22.68
CA LEU A 220 21.67 3.16 -22.21
C LEU A 220 22.46 2.31 -21.21
N GLU A 221 21.79 1.59 -20.34
CA GLU A 221 22.39 0.60 -19.43
C GLU A 221 23.06 -0.53 -20.22
N LYS A 222 22.36 -1.09 -21.20
CA LYS A 222 22.86 -2.18 -22.05
C LYS A 222 24.11 -1.81 -22.83
N ILE A 223 24.28 -0.54 -23.20
CA ILE A 223 25.47 -0.03 -23.90
C ILE A 223 26.52 0.59 -22.96
N GLY A 224 26.31 0.49 -21.63
CA GLY A 224 27.26 0.91 -20.60
C GLY A 224 27.42 2.42 -20.44
N LEU A 225 26.46 3.21 -20.91
CA LEU A 225 26.41 4.66 -20.70
C LEU A 225 25.67 5.10 -19.42
N LEU A 226 24.94 4.20 -18.80
CA LEU A 226 24.35 4.41 -17.47
C LEU A 226 24.84 3.27 -16.57
N ASP A 227 25.40 3.61 -15.44
CA ASP A 227 25.66 2.66 -14.38
C ASP A 227 24.32 2.21 -13.78
N ASP A 228 24.11 0.89 -13.76
CA ASP A 228 23.12 0.15 -12.97
C ASP A 228 21.93 1.01 -12.51
N VAL A 229 21.12 1.47 -13.45
CA VAL A 229 19.84 2.11 -13.12
C VAL A 229 19.02 1.02 -12.48
N LYS A 230 19.03 0.97 -11.15
CA LYS A 230 18.14 0.13 -10.38
C LYS A 230 16.71 0.60 -10.65
N THR A 231 16.22 0.27 -11.83
CA THR A 231 14.80 0.41 -12.11
C THR A 231 14.09 -0.42 -11.06
N PRO A 232 13.09 0.16 -10.37
CA PRO A 232 12.27 -0.62 -9.48
C PRO A 232 11.79 -1.84 -10.25
N ASN A 233 12.01 -3.03 -9.71
CA ASN A 233 11.50 -4.22 -10.34
C ASN A 233 9.98 -4.13 -10.35
N THR A 234 9.40 -3.92 -11.51
CA THR A 234 7.96 -3.75 -11.69
C THR A 234 7.21 -5.08 -11.65
N THR A 235 7.94 -6.20 -11.59
CA THR A 235 7.31 -7.52 -11.48
C THR A 235 7.05 -7.86 -10.02
N ALA A 236 5.88 -8.43 -9.74
CA ALA A 236 5.50 -8.92 -8.41
C ALA A 236 6.50 -9.95 -7.83
N ASP A 237 7.33 -10.54 -8.67
CA ASP A 237 8.34 -11.55 -8.34
C ASP A 237 9.73 -10.96 -8.06
N GLY A 238 9.83 -9.63 -8.01
CA GLY A 238 11.12 -8.94 -8.08
C GLY A 238 11.78 -8.62 -6.75
N GLU A 239 11.24 -9.08 -5.64
CA GLU A 239 11.89 -8.90 -4.37
C GLU A 239 12.95 -9.98 -4.16
N SER A 240 14.13 -9.57 -3.72
CA SER A 240 15.26 -10.50 -3.56
C SER A 240 15.04 -11.45 -2.39
N LYS A 241 15.75 -12.57 -2.40
CA LYS A 241 15.75 -13.52 -1.28
C LYS A 241 16.13 -12.83 0.04
N GLU A 242 17.10 -11.92 0.00
CA GLU A 242 17.54 -11.14 1.15
C GLU A 242 16.45 -10.22 1.70
N PHE A 243 15.58 -9.74 0.85
CA PHE A 243 14.41 -8.96 1.25
C PHE A 243 13.48 -9.80 2.13
N TYR A 244 13.16 -11.01 1.71
CA TYR A 244 12.32 -11.93 2.46
C TYR A 244 12.98 -12.42 3.75
N GLU A 245 14.28 -12.65 3.74
CA GLU A 245 15.03 -12.98 4.96
C GLU A 245 14.99 -11.81 5.97
N SER A 246 15.07 -10.58 5.48
CA SER A 246 14.94 -9.38 6.30
C SER A 246 13.53 -9.26 6.92
N TYR A 247 12.50 -9.56 6.15
CA TYR A 247 11.12 -9.57 6.61
C TYR A 247 10.87 -10.60 7.72
N ASN A 248 11.32 -11.84 7.53
CA ASN A 248 11.22 -12.87 8.56
C ASN A 248 11.93 -12.46 9.86
N LYS A 249 13.13 -11.88 9.76
CA LYS A 249 13.88 -11.41 10.94
C LYS A 249 13.14 -10.33 11.71
N ILE A 250 12.40 -9.46 11.03
CA ILE A 250 11.57 -8.46 11.69
C ILE A 250 10.45 -9.13 12.49
N ILE A 251 9.74 -10.09 11.87
CA ILE A 251 8.65 -10.81 12.54
C ILE A 251 9.18 -11.60 13.74
N ASP A 252 10.31 -12.30 13.58
CA ASP A 252 10.92 -13.03 14.67
C ASP A 252 11.33 -12.10 15.82
N ALA A 253 11.94 -10.95 15.51
CA ALA A 253 12.31 -9.97 16.53
C ALA A 253 11.10 -9.35 17.25
N MET A 254 9.99 -9.13 16.56
CA MET A 254 8.74 -8.66 17.20
C MET A 254 8.19 -9.72 18.14
N ALA A 255 8.20 -10.99 17.74
CA ALA A 255 7.77 -12.09 18.59
C ALA A 255 8.68 -12.29 19.82
N ASP A 256 9.96 -11.99 19.71
CA ASP A 256 10.89 -12.05 20.85
C ASP A 256 10.65 -10.90 21.86
N LEU A 257 10.35 -9.69 21.38
CA LEU A 257 10.01 -8.54 22.25
C LEU A 257 8.74 -8.80 23.06
N SER A 258 7.87 -9.66 22.61
CA SER A 258 6.62 -10.00 23.27
C SER A 258 6.79 -10.97 24.46
N ARG A 259 7.96 -11.58 24.61
CA ARG A 259 8.26 -12.61 25.63
C ARG A 259 8.93 -12.06 26.89
N ASP A 260 9.38 -10.80 26.86
CA ASP A 260 9.99 -10.09 27.99
C ASP A 260 8.99 -9.18 28.73
#